data_c30d743f846ec3ddd77080819b4932a9
#
_entry.id   c30d743f846ec3ddd77080819b4932a9
#
_cell.length_a   1.000
_cell.length_b   1.000
_cell.length_c   1.000
_cell.angle_alpha   90.00
_cell.angle_beta   90.00
_cell.angle_gamma   90.00
#
_symmetry.space_group_name_H-M   'P 1'
#
loop_
_entity.id
_entity.type
_entity.pdbx_description
1 polymer ?
#
loop_
_entity_poly.entity_id
_entity_poly.type
_entity_poly.pdbx_seq_one_letter_code
_entity_poly.pdbx_strand_id
1 'polypeptide(L)'
;GAIVTADGTVIAATEPIDPAIRPNSRFQFQRVYPTKDLYANISGYYTLGFGSTQLERTHNDVLAGTTAQQQLESTGGLFSKEDLSGTVQLTLNNDIQKAAKRALGNREGSVVVMDPITGAVLAMYSNPTFDPNDVVTQTGSVGQTLTALQDDPRKPLLANAYQERY
;
A
#
# COMPACT_ATOMS: atom_id res chain seq x y z
N GLY A 1 0.45 -4.46 10.43
CA GLY A 1 0.66 -5.58 9.51
C GLY A 1 1.38 -5.18 8.23
N ALA A 2 1.76 -6.16 7.43
CA ALA A 2 2.51 -5.95 6.19
C ALA A 2 1.70 -6.36 4.96
N ILE A 3 2.00 -5.73 3.81
CA ILE A 3 1.58 -6.20 2.48
C ILE A 3 2.85 -6.64 1.75
N VAL A 4 2.87 -7.88 1.25
CA VAL A 4 4.03 -8.46 0.60
C VAL A 4 3.65 -9.13 -0.72
N THR A 5 4.60 -9.21 -1.66
CA THR A 5 4.46 -9.98 -2.90
C THR A 5 4.64 -11.49 -2.64
N ALA A 6 4.36 -12.32 -3.64
CA ALA A 6 4.58 -13.78 -3.57
C ALA A 6 6.06 -14.14 -3.31
N ASP A 7 6.98 -13.34 -3.83
CA ASP A 7 8.43 -13.49 -3.66
C ASP A 7 8.98 -12.77 -2.40
N GLY A 8 8.09 -12.32 -1.50
CA GLY A 8 8.46 -11.76 -0.19
C GLY A 8 8.90 -10.30 -0.20
N THR A 9 8.79 -9.57 -1.32
CA THR A 9 9.10 -8.15 -1.35
C THR A 9 8.06 -7.37 -0.53
N VAL A 10 8.51 -6.55 0.42
CA VAL A 10 7.63 -5.72 1.25
C VAL A 10 7.14 -4.52 0.45
N ILE A 11 5.83 -4.45 0.26
CA ILE A 11 5.14 -3.33 -0.42
C ILE A 11 4.77 -2.24 0.58
N ALA A 12 4.23 -2.65 1.73
CA ALA A 12 3.84 -1.75 2.80
C ALA A 12 4.10 -2.42 4.15
N ALA A 13 4.62 -1.67 5.12
CA ALA A 13 4.89 -2.13 6.47
C ALA A 13 4.57 -1.03 7.49
N THR A 14 4.43 -1.45 8.75
CA THR A 14 4.34 -0.54 9.89
C THR A 14 5.68 -0.59 10.63
N GLU A 15 6.33 0.55 10.76
CA GLU A 15 7.64 0.67 11.40
C GLU A 15 7.60 1.61 12.60
N PRO A 16 8.40 1.36 13.65
CA PRO A 16 8.53 2.31 14.75
C PRO A 16 9.13 3.63 14.23
N ILE A 17 8.67 4.73 14.79
CA ILE A 17 9.24 6.05 14.51
C ILE A 17 10.50 6.22 15.36
N ASP A 18 11.63 6.50 14.72
CA ASP A 18 12.87 6.81 15.42
C ASP A 18 12.72 8.16 16.15
N PRO A 19 12.82 8.19 17.49
CA PRO A 19 12.74 9.43 18.26
C PRO A 19 13.87 10.42 17.93
N ALA A 20 15.01 9.94 17.42
CA ALA A 20 16.11 10.80 16.99
C ALA A 20 15.76 11.59 15.72
N ILE A 21 14.93 10.99 14.84
CA ILE A 21 14.49 11.64 13.59
C ILE A 21 13.24 12.50 13.83
N ARG A 22 12.33 12.05 14.72
CA ARG A 22 11.07 12.75 15.03
C ARG A 22 10.81 12.84 16.53
N PRO A 23 11.56 13.68 17.27
CA PRO A 23 11.52 13.73 18.74
C PRO A 23 10.17 14.17 19.33
N ASN A 24 9.35 14.87 18.54
CA ASN A 24 8.04 15.36 18.98
C ASN A 24 6.86 14.63 18.35
N SER A 25 7.07 13.45 17.78
CA SER A 25 5.97 12.66 17.22
C SER A 25 5.04 12.19 18.34
N ARG A 26 3.73 12.44 18.18
CA ARG A 26 2.68 11.89 19.05
C ARG A 26 2.39 10.42 18.77
N PHE A 27 2.98 9.87 17.73
CA PHE A 27 2.77 8.50 17.28
C PHE A 27 4.05 7.69 17.47
N GLN A 28 3.89 6.42 17.84
CA GLN A 28 5.00 5.48 18.03
C GLN A 28 5.37 4.77 16.72
N PHE A 29 4.42 4.64 15.80
CA PHE A 29 4.57 3.91 14.54
C PHE A 29 4.18 4.78 13.35
N GLN A 30 4.76 4.44 12.20
CA GLN A 30 4.43 5.02 10.90
C GLN A 30 4.19 3.93 9.87
N ARG A 31 3.34 4.22 8.88
CA ARG A 31 3.21 3.40 7.69
C ARG A 31 4.29 3.78 6.70
N VAL A 32 4.95 2.79 6.09
CA VAL A 32 6.01 2.98 5.09
C VAL A 32 5.76 2.13 3.87
N TYR A 33 6.18 2.64 2.71
CA TYR A 33 6.05 1.99 1.40
C TYR A 33 7.43 1.91 0.75
N PRO A 34 8.23 0.86 1.04
CA PRO A 34 9.61 0.77 0.56
C PRO A 34 9.74 0.75 -0.95
N THR A 35 8.72 0.25 -1.64
CA THR A 35 8.67 0.15 -3.11
C THR A 35 8.13 1.41 -3.80
N LYS A 36 7.78 2.44 -3.02
CA LYS A 36 7.31 3.73 -3.50
C LYS A 36 6.15 3.60 -4.51
N ASP A 37 6.30 4.24 -5.67
CA ASP A 37 5.30 4.31 -6.73
C ASP A 37 5.02 2.98 -7.46
N LEU A 38 5.89 1.97 -7.29
CA LEU A 38 5.81 0.72 -8.06
C LEU A 38 4.50 -0.06 -7.83
N TYR A 39 3.93 0.04 -6.61
CA TYR A 39 2.70 -0.66 -6.22
C TYR A 39 1.60 0.28 -5.72
N ALA A 40 1.78 1.59 -5.83
CA ALA A 40 0.87 2.58 -5.26
C ALA A 40 -0.59 2.38 -5.66
N ASN A 41 -0.85 2.05 -6.92
CA ASN A 41 -2.20 1.83 -7.44
C ASN A 41 -2.81 0.48 -7.02
N ILE A 42 -2.04 -0.37 -6.33
CA ILE A 42 -2.48 -1.66 -5.77
C ILE A 42 -2.62 -1.54 -4.26
N SER A 43 -1.54 -1.16 -3.57
CA SER A 43 -1.55 -1.00 -2.12
C SER A 43 -2.47 0.13 -1.67
N GLY A 44 -2.52 1.20 -2.45
CA GLY A 44 -3.07 2.46 -1.99
C GLY A 44 -2.17 3.11 -0.95
N TYR A 45 -2.78 3.87 -0.08
CA TYR A 45 -2.15 4.49 1.08
C TYR A 45 -3.05 4.38 2.31
N TYR A 46 -2.43 4.49 3.48
CA TYR A 46 -3.11 4.70 4.76
C TYR A 46 -2.58 5.98 5.40
N THR A 47 -3.46 6.92 5.69
CA THR A 47 -3.08 8.17 6.35
C THR A 47 -4.05 8.54 7.45
N LEU A 48 -3.52 8.93 8.60
CA LEU A 48 -4.31 9.34 9.75
C LEU A 48 -5.08 10.63 9.44
N GLY A 49 -6.39 10.59 9.64
CA GLY A 49 -7.28 11.74 9.42
C GLY A 49 -7.81 11.88 7.98
N PHE A 50 -7.20 11.22 6.99
CA PHE A 50 -7.67 11.25 5.59
C PHE A 50 -8.09 9.88 5.05
N GLY A 51 -7.91 8.81 5.87
CA GLY A 51 -8.38 7.47 5.54
C GLY A 51 -7.38 6.62 4.77
N SER A 52 -7.90 5.62 4.07
CA SER A 52 -7.12 4.64 3.31
C SER A 52 -7.78 4.33 1.97
N THR A 53 -7.00 3.79 1.04
CA THR A 53 -7.46 3.41 -0.29
C THR A 53 -7.00 1.99 -0.66
N GLN A 54 -7.53 1.42 -1.73
CA GLN A 54 -7.13 0.15 -2.32
C GLN A 54 -7.01 -0.99 -1.27
N LEU A 55 -5.91 -1.75 -1.27
CA LEU A 55 -5.69 -2.86 -0.33
C LEU A 55 -5.59 -2.39 1.13
N GLU A 56 -5.02 -1.22 1.39
CA GLU A 56 -4.99 -0.66 2.74
C GLU A 56 -6.39 -0.48 3.32
N ARG A 57 -7.39 -0.17 2.49
CA ARG A 57 -8.79 -0.05 2.91
C ARG A 57 -9.48 -1.41 2.97
N THR A 58 -9.33 -2.23 1.94
CA THR A 58 -10.10 -3.49 1.84
C THR A 58 -9.62 -4.56 2.80
N HIS A 59 -8.36 -4.49 3.25
CA HIS A 59 -7.75 -5.44 4.19
C HIS A 59 -7.34 -4.78 5.51
N ASN A 60 -7.93 -3.62 5.82
CA ASN A 60 -7.58 -2.87 7.03
C ASN A 60 -7.74 -3.71 8.31
N ASP A 61 -8.79 -4.52 8.40
CA ASP A 61 -9.05 -5.34 9.58
C ASP A 61 -7.94 -6.36 9.84
N VAL A 62 -7.42 -7.00 8.79
CA VAL A 62 -6.28 -7.92 8.88
C VAL A 62 -5.02 -7.15 9.26
N LEU A 63 -4.74 -6.05 8.57
CA LEU A 63 -3.53 -5.25 8.76
C LEU A 63 -3.47 -4.58 10.14
N ALA A 64 -4.63 -4.23 10.70
CA ALA A 64 -4.75 -3.61 12.02
C ALA A 64 -4.86 -4.63 13.17
N GLY A 65 -4.99 -5.93 12.88
CA GLY A 65 -5.18 -6.95 13.92
C GLY A 65 -6.56 -6.93 14.57
N THR A 66 -7.59 -6.49 13.85
CA THR A 66 -8.95 -6.30 14.38
C THR A 66 -9.95 -7.35 13.91
N THR A 67 -9.50 -8.38 13.19
CA THR A 67 -10.37 -9.50 12.81
C THR A 67 -10.87 -10.26 14.04
N ALA A 68 -12.04 -10.88 13.95
CA ALA A 68 -12.62 -11.66 15.05
C ALA A 68 -11.68 -12.76 15.56
N GLN A 69 -10.94 -13.41 14.67
CA GLN A 69 -9.95 -14.43 15.02
C GLN A 69 -8.77 -13.83 15.80
N GLN A 70 -8.22 -12.73 15.34
CA GLN A 70 -7.13 -12.02 16.02
C GLN A 70 -7.57 -11.50 17.39
N GLN A 71 -8.82 -11.03 17.52
CA GLN A 71 -9.39 -10.60 18.80
C GLN A 71 -9.56 -11.76 19.78
N LEU A 72 -9.96 -12.94 19.31
CA LEU A 72 -10.07 -14.13 20.15
C LEU A 72 -8.71 -14.60 20.68
N GLU A 73 -7.67 -14.55 19.84
CA GLU A 73 -6.31 -14.86 20.22
C GLU A 73 -5.76 -13.87 21.27
N SER A 74 -6.12 -12.58 21.18
CA SER A 74 -5.74 -11.57 22.17
C SER A 74 -6.38 -11.77 23.55
N THR A 75 -7.60 -12.31 23.59
CA THR A 75 -8.33 -12.55 24.83
C THR A 75 -7.71 -13.69 25.65
N GLY A 76 -6.93 -14.58 25.03
CA GLY A 76 -6.18 -15.64 25.69
C GLY A 76 -4.94 -15.19 26.46
N GLY A 77 -4.57 -13.90 26.42
CA GLY A 77 -3.48 -13.31 27.20
C GLY A 77 -2.07 -13.70 26.78
N LEU A 78 -1.90 -14.36 25.61
CA LEU A 78 -0.63 -14.87 25.13
C LEU A 78 0.09 -13.93 24.14
N PHE A 79 -0.62 -12.95 23.57
CA PHE A 79 -0.04 -12.04 22.58
C PHE A 79 -0.33 -10.57 22.92
N SER A 80 0.65 -9.70 22.66
CA SER A 80 0.42 -8.26 22.69
C SER A 80 -0.38 -7.83 21.46
N LYS A 81 -1.08 -6.69 21.54
CA LYS A 81 -1.86 -6.15 20.42
C LYS A 81 -1.02 -5.89 19.16
N GLU A 82 0.29 -5.75 19.31
CA GLU A 82 1.28 -5.55 18.24
C GLU A 82 1.56 -6.85 17.48
N ASP A 83 1.46 -8.03 18.16
CA ASP A 83 1.72 -9.34 17.57
C ASP A 83 0.54 -9.86 16.74
N LEU A 84 -0.62 -9.19 16.79
CA LEU A 84 -1.85 -9.62 16.12
C LEU A 84 -2.03 -9.06 14.71
N SER A 85 -1.18 -8.12 14.29
CA SER A 85 -1.26 -7.57 12.94
C SER A 85 -0.94 -8.63 11.90
N GLY A 86 -1.86 -8.84 10.95
CA GLY A 86 -1.73 -9.85 9.90
C GLY A 86 -0.90 -9.37 8.71
N THR A 87 -0.42 -10.32 7.92
CA THR A 87 0.25 -10.06 6.64
C THR A 87 -0.68 -10.41 5.50
N VAL A 88 -0.81 -9.48 4.53
CA VAL A 88 -1.51 -9.72 3.27
C VAL A 88 -0.47 -10.10 2.22
N GLN A 89 -0.46 -11.37 1.79
CA GLN A 89 0.41 -11.85 0.73
C GLN A 89 -0.33 -11.83 -0.61
N LEU A 90 0.28 -11.19 -1.60
CA LEU A 90 -0.24 -11.05 -2.96
C LEU A 90 0.36 -12.11 -3.89
N THR A 91 -0.29 -12.37 -5.01
CA THR A 91 0.23 -13.22 -6.09
C THR A 91 1.27 -12.52 -6.95
N LEU A 92 1.47 -11.20 -6.78
CA LEU A 92 2.40 -10.40 -7.55
C LEU A 92 3.85 -10.83 -7.37
N ASN A 93 4.64 -10.75 -8.44
CA ASN A 93 6.08 -10.97 -8.46
C ASN A 93 6.79 -9.65 -8.73
N ASN A 94 7.77 -9.31 -7.90
CA ASN A 94 8.44 -8.02 -7.95
C ASN A 94 9.24 -7.79 -9.24
N ASP A 95 9.88 -8.82 -9.78
CA ASP A 95 10.66 -8.68 -11.00
C ASP A 95 9.76 -8.50 -12.23
N ILE A 96 8.62 -9.20 -12.27
CA ILE A 96 7.61 -9.03 -13.32
C ILE A 96 6.97 -7.64 -13.21
N GLN A 97 6.68 -7.15 -12.00
CA GLN A 97 6.16 -5.80 -11.78
C GLN A 97 7.13 -4.71 -12.25
N LYS A 98 8.42 -4.85 -11.93
CA LYS A 98 9.46 -3.95 -12.44
C LYS A 98 9.59 -4.00 -13.98
N ALA A 99 9.45 -5.19 -14.56
CA ALA A 99 9.46 -5.35 -16.03
C ALA A 99 8.24 -4.65 -16.66
N ALA A 100 7.05 -4.79 -16.06
CA ALA A 100 5.84 -4.10 -16.49
C ALA A 100 6.01 -2.57 -16.44
N LYS A 101 6.58 -2.02 -15.35
CA LYS A 101 6.90 -0.60 -15.25
C LYS A 101 7.86 -0.14 -16.36
N ARG A 102 8.95 -0.88 -16.59
CA ARG A 102 9.91 -0.55 -17.67
C ARG A 102 9.27 -0.62 -19.06
N ALA A 103 8.43 -1.62 -19.30
CA ALA A 103 7.76 -1.82 -20.60
C ALA A 103 6.75 -0.70 -20.90
N LEU A 104 6.00 -0.24 -19.89
CA LEU A 104 5.08 0.88 -20.06
C LEU A 104 5.83 2.20 -20.24
N GLY A 105 6.92 2.39 -19.48
CA GLY A 105 7.70 3.64 -19.50
C GLY A 105 6.86 4.84 -19.07
N ASN A 106 6.95 5.93 -19.83
CA ASN A 106 6.21 7.17 -19.54
C ASN A 106 4.82 7.24 -20.20
N ARG A 107 4.37 6.16 -20.86
CA ARG A 107 3.04 6.13 -21.48
C ARG A 107 1.97 6.03 -20.41
N GLU A 108 0.86 6.73 -20.61
CA GLU A 108 -0.32 6.58 -19.77
C GLU A 108 -1.03 5.25 -20.09
N GLY A 109 -1.51 4.58 -19.06
CA GLY A 109 -2.20 3.31 -19.20
C GLY A 109 -1.77 2.29 -18.15
N SER A 110 -1.94 1.00 -18.47
CA SER A 110 -1.61 -0.10 -17.55
C SER A 110 -1.03 -1.30 -18.26
N VAL A 111 -0.27 -2.10 -17.50
CA VAL A 111 0.21 -3.43 -17.89
C VAL A 111 -0.26 -4.42 -16.85
N VAL A 112 -1.00 -5.46 -17.30
CA VAL A 112 -1.44 -6.57 -16.46
C VAL A 112 -0.84 -7.86 -17.00
N VAL A 113 -0.21 -8.64 -16.12
CA VAL A 113 0.34 -9.96 -16.44
C VAL A 113 -0.36 -10.98 -15.57
N MET A 114 -0.94 -12.00 -16.20
CA MET A 114 -1.69 -13.05 -15.52
C MET A 114 -1.16 -14.43 -15.93
N ASP A 115 -1.17 -15.36 -15.00
CA ASP A 115 -1.01 -16.78 -15.27
C ASP A 115 -2.30 -17.31 -15.91
N PRO A 116 -2.26 -17.82 -17.14
CA PRO A 116 -3.47 -18.28 -17.84
C PRO A 116 -4.06 -19.58 -17.26
N ILE A 117 -3.28 -20.33 -16.47
CA ILE A 117 -3.72 -21.61 -15.90
C ILE A 117 -4.42 -21.37 -14.56
N THR A 118 -3.83 -20.55 -13.70
CA THR A 118 -4.30 -20.31 -12.34
C THR A 118 -5.17 -19.05 -12.20
N GLY A 119 -5.09 -18.13 -13.16
CA GLY A 119 -5.71 -16.82 -13.10
C GLY A 119 -4.99 -15.84 -12.15
N ALA A 120 -3.86 -16.25 -11.57
CA ALA A 120 -3.09 -15.39 -10.66
C ALA A 120 -2.56 -14.16 -11.39
N VAL A 121 -2.74 -12.97 -10.79
CA VAL A 121 -2.15 -11.73 -11.28
C VAL A 121 -0.70 -11.66 -10.82
N LEU A 122 0.24 -11.70 -11.77
CA LEU A 122 1.68 -11.70 -11.50
C LEU A 122 2.26 -10.28 -11.52
N ALA A 123 1.66 -9.37 -12.29
CA ALA A 123 1.95 -7.95 -12.26
C ALA A 123 0.71 -7.13 -12.64
N MET A 124 0.61 -5.92 -12.06
CA MET A 124 -0.41 -4.94 -12.39
C MET A 124 0.18 -3.56 -12.13
N TYR A 125 0.63 -2.89 -13.18
CA TYR A 125 1.24 -1.56 -13.09
C TYR A 125 0.43 -0.55 -13.88
N SER A 126 0.20 0.61 -13.29
CA SER A 126 -0.48 1.74 -13.93
C SER A 126 0.43 2.97 -13.90
N ASN A 127 0.33 3.78 -14.95
CA ASN A 127 0.94 5.10 -15.06
C ASN A 127 -0.08 6.09 -15.63
N PRO A 128 -0.27 7.27 -15.04
CA PRO A 128 0.52 7.86 -13.95
C PRO A 128 0.32 7.15 -12.60
N THR A 129 1.25 7.38 -11.71
CA THR A 129 1.30 6.83 -10.34
C THR A 129 1.79 7.91 -9.37
N PHE A 130 1.91 7.57 -8.09
CA PHE A 130 2.37 8.48 -7.04
C PHE A 130 3.23 7.72 -6.01
N ASP A 131 3.99 8.42 -5.16
CA ASP A 131 4.64 7.77 -4.01
C ASP A 131 3.70 7.85 -2.79
N PRO A 132 3.23 6.71 -2.25
CA PRO A 132 2.35 6.73 -1.08
C PRO A 132 3.01 7.36 0.17
N ASN A 133 4.34 7.35 0.25
CA ASN A 133 5.05 7.98 1.36
C ASN A 133 4.80 9.50 1.45
N ASP A 134 4.52 10.17 0.33
CA ASP A 134 4.23 11.60 0.29
C ASP A 134 2.92 11.98 0.98
N VAL A 135 2.00 11.01 1.13
CA VAL A 135 0.68 11.21 1.73
C VAL A 135 0.50 10.53 3.10
N VAL A 136 1.52 9.83 3.60
CA VAL A 136 1.50 9.22 4.94
C VAL A 136 2.34 9.97 5.96
N THR A 137 3.17 10.89 5.51
CA THR A 137 3.99 11.73 6.38
C THR A 137 3.07 12.59 7.26
N GLN A 138 3.28 12.52 8.58
CA GLN A 138 2.49 13.27 9.56
C GLN A 138 2.89 14.76 9.62
N THR A 139 3.32 15.32 8.52
CA THR A 139 3.59 16.74 8.34
C THR A 139 2.33 17.46 7.88
N GLY A 140 2.15 18.72 8.24
CA GLY A 140 0.95 19.50 7.91
C GLY A 140 0.66 19.69 6.40
N SER A 141 1.48 19.11 5.52
CA SER A 141 1.36 19.20 4.06
C SER A 141 0.56 18.05 3.41
N VAL A 142 0.20 17.00 4.15
CA VAL A 142 -0.51 15.82 3.58
C VAL A 142 -1.80 16.21 2.86
N GLY A 143 -2.61 17.08 3.47
CA GLY A 143 -3.86 17.54 2.85
C GLY A 143 -3.61 18.27 1.52
N GLN A 144 -2.58 19.09 1.45
CA GLN A 144 -2.20 19.81 0.22
C GLN A 144 -1.70 18.83 -0.86
N THR A 145 -0.87 17.86 -0.48
CA THR A 145 -0.39 16.82 -1.40
C THR A 145 -1.54 15.98 -1.94
N LEU A 146 -2.48 15.54 -1.07
CA LEU A 146 -3.66 14.81 -1.51
C LEU A 146 -4.54 15.63 -2.46
N THR A 147 -4.78 16.90 -2.15
CA THR A 147 -5.52 17.81 -3.04
C THR A 147 -4.82 17.92 -4.40
N ALA A 148 -3.51 18.14 -4.42
CA ALA A 148 -2.74 18.23 -5.66
C ALA A 148 -2.83 16.93 -6.50
N LEU A 149 -2.78 15.76 -5.87
CA LEU A 149 -2.94 14.47 -6.56
C LEU A 149 -4.37 14.25 -7.06
N GLN A 150 -5.39 14.73 -6.34
CA GLN A 150 -6.79 14.66 -6.74
C GLN A 150 -7.12 15.58 -7.93
N ASP A 151 -6.50 16.77 -7.95
CA ASP A 151 -6.70 17.79 -8.97
C ASP A 151 -5.81 17.58 -10.21
N ASP A 152 -4.84 16.65 -10.16
CA ASP A 152 -3.99 16.32 -11.32
C ASP A 152 -4.87 15.71 -12.44
N PRO A 153 -4.93 16.36 -13.62
CA PRO A 153 -5.75 15.89 -14.74
C PRO A 153 -5.36 14.50 -15.24
N ARG A 154 -4.14 14.05 -14.96
CA ARG A 154 -3.66 12.70 -15.30
C ARG A 154 -4.15 11.63 -14.32
N LYS A 155 -4.81 12.02 -13.20
CA LYS A 155 -5.44 11.14 -12.21
C LYS A 155 -4.50 10.05 -11.63
N PRO A 156 -3.37 10.39 -11.02
CA PRO A 156 -2.40 9.42 -10.53
C PRO A 156 -2.95 8.50 -9.41
N LEU A 157 -4.02 8.91 -8.72
CA LEU A 157 -4.69 8.09 -7.71
C LEU A 157 -5.61 7.01 -8.30
N LEU A 158 -5.90 7.06 -9.61
CA LEU A 158 -6.75 6.11 -10.28
C LEU A 158 -5.93 4.87 -10.68
N ALA A 159 -6.42 3.69 -10.31
CA ALA A 159 -5.83 2.44 -10.78
C ALA A 159 -6.35 2.10 -12.18
N ASN A 160 -5.69 2.59 -13.22
CA ASN A 160 -6.12 2.46 -14.60
C ASN A 160 -6.41 1.02 -15.01
N ALA A 161 -5.70 0.04 -14.43
CA ALA A 161 -5.87 -1.38 -14.75
C ALA A 161 -7.29 -1.92 -14.48
N TYR A 162 -8.06 -1.32 -13.55
CA TYR A 162 -9.39 -1.82 -13.17
C TYR A 162 -10.40 -0.72 -12.83
N GLN A 163 -10.02 0.54 -12.80
CA GLN A 163 -10.92 1.66 -12.48
C GLN A 163 -11.21 2.56 -13.70
N GLU A 164 -10.35 2.55 -14.72
CA GLU A 164 -10.56 3.33 -15.94
C GLU A 164 -11.45 2.55 -16.92
N ARG A 165 -12.26 3.31 -17.66
CA ARG A 165 -13.04 2.78 -18.79
C ARG A 165 -12.47 3.36 -20.07
N TYR A 166 -12.08 2.51 -20.98
CA TYR A 166 -11.56 2.86 -22.31
C TYR A 166 -12.66 2.82 -23.36
#